data_16dff5495c08447ab83d4891c96b6d91
#
_entry.id   16dff5495c08447ab83d4891c96b6d91
#
_cell.length_a   1.000
_cell.length_b   1.000
_cell.length_c   1.000
_cell.angle_alpha   90.00
_cell.angle_beta   90.00
_cell.angle_gamma   90.00
#
_symmetry.space_group_name_H-M   'P 1'
#
loop_
_entity.id
_entity.type
_entity.pdbx_description
1 polymer ?
#
loop_
_entity_poly.entity_id
_entity_poly.type
_entity_poly.pdbx_seq_one_letter_code
_entity_poly.pdbx_strand_id
1 'polypeptide(L)'
;MTDTKGGIGVTDLLTKWRALPLMWSEALRALVCLVPMMVATVLGQTTYLVTLGQGAFFFSSIFLPRRLGARFVLGSLVLGLGLGFYLIGGTVAPNPWVALIFTFFVCLNLSFMSAWKVGGPLALTLVMIYTAGLNTGSPDKASANFLVFAFVMGWSALISLLPFWTPVPPPPVNENQSTGELAEQGLRMGIGTTLALAISYLAGFAKIGWAPSAVGNVVRYDEKLSRKRAWARFFGTLGGAAMAATALAFITDPTTVVLIAAVFAVLNGLFNLTLLGRCRCSTPGPSCCCTRRTTSRPAARTC
;
A
#
# COMPACT_ATOMS: atom_id res chain seq x y z
N MET A 1 8.84 -42.00 -19.04
CA MET A 1 8.33 -40.88 -18.25
C MET A 1 9.52 -40.18 -17.62
N THR A 2 10.14 -39.26 -18.33
CA THR A 2 11.30 -38.47 -17.87
C THR A 2 10.81 -37.05 -17.60
N ASP A 3 10.60 -36.77 -16.31
CA ASP A 3 10.20 -35.48 -15.80
C ASP A 3 11.43 -34.56 -15.78
N THR A 4 11.64 -33.83 -16.85
CA THR A 4 12.68 -32.80 -16.94
C THR A 4 12.22 -31.60 -16.11
N LYS A 5 12.64 -31.57 -14.84
CA LYS A 5 12.63 -30.35 -14.02
C LYS A 5 13.48 -29.29 -14.73
N GLY A 6 12.81 -28.45 -15.54
CA GLY A 6 13.42 -27.30 -16.18
C GLY A 6 13.85 -26.29 -15.14
N GLY A 7 15.11 -26.31 -14.73
CA GLY A 7 15.72 -25.28 -13.92
C GLY A 7 15.59 -23.94 -14.65
N ILE A 8 15.00 -22.94 -14.00
CA ILE A 8 14.93 -21.57 -14.53
C ILE A 8 16.37 -21.05 -14.60
N GLY A 9 16.93 -20.98 -15.79
CA GLY A 9 18.29 -20.48 -16.00
C GLY A 9 18.38 -18.99 -15.63
N VAL A 10 19.53 -18.58 -15.11
CA VAL A 10 19.81 -17.16 -14.77
C VAL A 10 19.59 -16.23 -15.97
N THR A 11 19.86 -16.71 -17.18
CA THR A 11 19.61 -16.02 -18.45
C THR A 11 18.11 -15.77 -18.70
N ASP A 12 17.24 -16.72 -18.35
CA ASP A 12 15.78 -16.58 -18.49
C ASP A 12 15.22 -15.58 -17.44
N LEU A 13 15.81 -15.55 -16.27
CA LEU A 13 15.53 -14.52 -15.25
C LEU A 13 15.93 -13.13 -15.76
N LEU A 14 17.13 -12.95 -16.30
CA LEU A 14 17.63 -11.66 -16.79
C LEU A 14 16.84 -11.16 -18.00
N THR A 15 16.42 -12.01 -18.91
CA THR A 15 15.55 -11.64 -20.04
C THR A 15 14.16 -11.25 -19.56
N LYS A 16 13.60 -11.93 -18.55
CA LYS A 16 12.34 -11.54 -17.90
C LYS A 16 12.44 -10.22 -17.16
N TRP A 17 13.58 -9.91 -16.55
CA TRP A 17 13.82 -8.62 -15.91
C TRP A 17 13.87 -7.46 -16.91
N ARG A 18 14.52 -7.63 -18.05
CA ARG A 18 14.57 -6.62 -19.14
C ARG A 18 13.22 -6.36 -19.79
N ALA A 19 12.31 -7.33 -19.75
CA ALA A 19 10.96 -7.19 -20.28
C ALA A 19 9.95 -6.59 -19.28
N LEU A 20 10.37 -6.21 -18.05
CA LEU A 20 9.50 -5.57 -17.08
C LEU A 20 9.25 -4.11 -17.48
N PRO A 21 7.99 -3.68 -17.70
CA PRO A 21 7.68 -2.28 -17.90
C PRO A 21 7.97 -1.54 -16.58
N LEU A 22 9.11 -0.88 -16.51
CA LEU A 22 9.47 -0.04 -15.37
C LEU A 22 8.55 1.17 -15.32
N MET A 23 7.81 1.33 -14.23
CA MET A 23 6.88 2.44 -14.05
C MET A 23 7.59 3.66 -13.48
N TRP A 24 8.46 4.27 -14.30
CA TRP A 24 9.25 5.44 -13.91
C TRP A 24 8.40 6.59 -13.38
N SER A 25 7.20 6.79 -13.95
CA SER A 25 6.28 7.82 -13.48
C SER A 25 5.86 7.63 -12.02
N GLU A 26 5.58 6.39 -11.61
CA GLU A 26 5.19 6.07 -10.23
C GLU A 26 6.37 6.16 -9.26
N ALA A 27 7.55 5.70 -9.70
CA ALA A 27 8.77 5.83 -8.90
C ALA A 27 9.14 7.29 -8.68
N LEU A 28 9.06 8.13 -9.72
CA LEU A 28 9.31 9.56 -9.62
C LEU A 28 8.26 10.25 -8.74
N ARG A 29 6.99 9.89 -8.86
CA ARG A 29 5.92 10.40 -7.99
C ARG A 29 6.18 10.06 -6.53
N ALA A 30 6.54 8.81 -6.23
CA ALA A 30 6.89 8.39 -4.88
C ALA A 30 8.08 9.18 -4.33
N LEU A 31 9.12 9.40 -5.14
CA LEU A 31 10.28 10.20 -4.75
C LEU A 31 9.89 11.65 -4.43
N VAL A 32 9.06 12.29 -5.27
CA VAL A 32 8.60 13.67 -5.05
C VAL A 32 7.71 13.77 -3.82
N CYS A 33 6.89 12.75 -3.53
CA CYS A 33 6.12 12.68 -2.28
C CYS A 33 7.02 12.62 -1.03
N LEU A 34 8.24 12.06 -1.14
CA LEU A 34 9.20 11.98 -0.04
C LEU A 34 10.03 13.27 0.17
N VAL A 35 9.93 14.26 -0.72
CA VAL A 35 10.69 15.53 -0.60
C VAL A 35 10.56 16.17 0.79
N PRO A 36 9.37 16.28 1.42
CA PRO A 36 9.27 16.86 2.76
C PRO A 36 10.10 16.10 3.80
N MET A 37 10.19 14.77 3.70
CA MET A 37 11.03 13.96 4.59
C MET A 37 12.52 14.23 4.34
N MET A 38 12.93 14.33 3.09
CA MET A 38 14.33 14.65 2.73
C MET A 38 14.73 16.04 3.22
N VAL A 39 13.87 17.04 3.03
CA VAL A 39 14.09 18.41 3.53
C VAL A 39 14.18 18.43 5.05
N ALA A 40 13.28 17.76 5.76
CA ALA A 40 13.31 17.66 7.22
C ALA A 40 14.62 17.04 7.72
N THR A 41 15.15 16.04 7.01
CA THR A 41 16.44 15.42 7.35
C THR A 41 17.60 16.41 7.21
N VAL A 42 17.66 17.15 6.09
CA VAL A 42 18.70 18.16 5.85
C VAL A 42 18.64 19.29 6.90
N LEU A 43 17.43 19.63 7.37
CA LEU A 43 17.22 20.61 8.43
C LEU A 43 17.43 20.04 9.85
N GLY A 44 17.85 18.79 9.99
CA GLY A 44 18.07 18.14 11.29
C GLY A 44 16.80 17.80 12.08
N GLN A 45 15.62 17.90 11.46
CA GLN A 45 14.32 17.63 12.08
C GLN A 45 13.99 16.14 12.08
N THR A 46 14.77 15.36 12.84
CA THR A 46 14.68 13.88 12.84
C THR A 46 13.43 13.34 13.52
N THR A 47 12.83 14.11 14.43
CA THR A 47 11.65 13.70 15.24
C THR A 47 10.45 13.33 14.37
N TYR A 48 10.26 13.98 13.23
CA TYR A 48 9.09 13.81 12.37
C TYR A 48 9.31 12.87 11.18
N LEU A 49 10.50 12.30 11.00
CA LEU A 49 10.84 11.51 9.80
C LEU A 49 9.89 10.33 9.59
N VAL A 50 9.53 9.62 10.66
CA VAL A 50 8.61 8.48 10.57
C VAL A 50 7.23 8.92 10.10
N THR A 51 6.71 10.01 10.66
CA THR A 51 5.40 10.58 10.31
C THR A 51 5.37 11.08 8.87
N LEU A 52 6.42 11.78 8.44
CA LEU A 52 6.58 12.26 7.07
C LEU A 52 6.68 11.11 6.07
N GLY A 53 7.50 10.11 6.37
CA GLY A 53 7.64 8.91 5.53
C GLY A 53 6.35 8.12 5.39
N GLN A 54 5.61 7.92 6.49
CA GLN A 54 4.34 7.21 6.47
C GLN A 54 3.28 7.92 5.62
N GLY A 55 3.10 9.24 5.82
CA GLY A 55 2.12 10.02 5.04
C GLY A 55 2.43 10.03 3.55
N ALA A 56 3.71 10.21 3.17
CA ALA A 56 4.16 10.14 1.79
C ALA A 56 3.92 8.75 1.18
N PHE A 57 4.27 7.67 1.90
CA PHE A 57 4.12 6.31 1.45
C PHE A 57 2.65 5.93 1.22
N PHE A 58 1.76 6.26 2.15
CA PHE A 58 0.35 5.90 2.04
C PHE A 58 -0.28 6.56 0.82
N PHE A 59 0.01 7.83 0.56
CA PHE A 59 -0.56 8.53 -0.56
C PHE A 59 0.07 8.12 -1.90
N SER A 60 1.39 7.89 -1.94
CA SER A 60 2.07 7.43 -3.16
C SER A 60 1.63 6.03 -3.61
N SER A 61 1.11 5.22 -2.68
CA SER A 61 0.63 3.86 -2.96
C SER A 61 -0.80 3.80 -3.52
N ILE A 62 -1.52 4.93 -3.60
CA ILE A 62 -2.88 5.00 -4.12
C ILE A 62 -2.86 4.96 -5.65
N PHE A 63 -3.80 4.19 -6.23
CA PHE A 63 -4.01 4.22 -7.68
C PHE A 63 -4.40 5.62 -8.17
N LEU A 64 -4.02 5.95 -9.41
CA LEU A 64 -4.20 7.28 -9.96
C LEU A 64 -5.22 7.26 -11.11
N PRO A 65 -6.44 7.79 -10.90
CA PRO A 65 -7.44 7.87 -11.96
C PRO A 65 -6.97 8.68 -13.17
N ARG A 66 -7.55 8.42 -14.35
CA ARG A 66 -7.24 9.18 -15.56
C ARG A 66 -7.77 10.62 -15.52
N ARG A 67 -8.96 10.81 -14.95
CA ARG A 67 -9.64 12.12 -14.88
C ARG A 67 -9.14 12.90 -13.68
N LEU A 68 -8.72 14.15 -13.88
CA LEU A 68 -8.25 15.04 -12.80
C LEU A 68 -9.31 15.25 -11.72
N GLY A 69 -10.59 15.43 -12.09
CA GLY A 69 -11.68 15.54 -11.11
C GLY A 69 -11.80 14.30 -10.21
N ALA A 70 -11.61 13.08 -10.78
CA ALA A 70 -11.60 11.86 -9.98
C ALA A 70 -10.37 11.76 -9.08
N ARG A 71 -9.21 12.30 -9.49
CA ARG A 71 -8.01 12.40 -8.62
C ARG A 71 -8.27 13.34 -7.45
N PHE A 72 -8.90 14.48 -7.72
CA PHE A 72 -9.25 15.45 -6.67
C PHE A 72 -10.21 14.84 -5.65
N VAL A 73 -11.31 14.23 -6.11
CA VAL A 73 -12.29 13.58 -5.21
C VAL A 73 -11.62 12.48 -4.39
N LEU A 74 -10.84 11.61 -5.01
CA LEU A 74 -10.14 10.53 -4.31
C LEU A 74 -9.12 11.09 -3.31
N GLY A 75 -8.34 12.08 -3.73
CA GLY A 75 -7.35 12.74 -2.86
C GLY A 75 -8.00 13.40 -1.64
N SER A 76 -9.11 14.12 -1.84
CA SER A 76 -9.86 14.75 -0.76
C SER A 76 -10.47 13.72 0.20
N LEU A 77 -11.02 12.62 -0.32
CA LEU A 77 -11.55 11.53 0.50
C LEU A 77 -10.45 10.87 1.34
N VAL A 78 -9.31 10.55 0.73
CA VAL A 78 -8.18 9.94 1.44
C VAL A 78 -7.62 10.90 2.48
N LEU A 79 -7.50 12.18 2.14
CA LEU A 79 -7.02 13.21 3.07
C LEU A 79 -7.99 13.36 4.24
N GLY A 80 -9.27 13.63 3.98
CA GLY A 80 -10.27 13.89 5.02
C GLY A 80 -10.51 12.67 5.92
N LEU A 81 -10.84 11.52 5.34
CA LEU A 81 -11.05 10.30 6.10
C LEU A 81 -9.74 9.80 6.75
N GLY A 82 -8.62 9.90 6.04
CA GLY A 82 -7.32 9.48 6.56
C GLY A 82 -6.91 10.25 7.78
N LEU A 83 -7.05 11.57 7.79
CA LEU A 83 -6.75 12.38 8.97
C LEU A 83 -7.64 12.02 10.16
N GLY A 84 -8.93 11.76 9.92
CA GLY A 84 -9.85 11.27 10.95
C GLY A 84 -9.40 9.92 11.51
N PHE A 85 -9.09 8.95 10.64
CA PHE A 85 -8.62 7.61 11.06
C PHE A 85 -7.27 7.66 11.79
N TYR A 86 -6.38 8.57 11.40
CA TYR A 86 -5.11 8.78 12.11
C TYR A 86 -5.34 9.25 13.56
N LEU A 87 -6.19 10.25 13.77
CA LEU A 87 -6.53 10.74 15.11
C LEU A 87 -7.24 9.67 15.93
N ILE A 88 -8.22 8.96 15.34
CA ILE A 88 -8.92 7.87 16.02
C ILE A 88 -7.91 6.81 16.47
N GLY A 89 -6.98 6.41 15.60
CA GLY A 89 -5.93 5.46 15.97
C GLY A 89 -5.12 5.91 17.18
N GLY A 90 -4.71 7.18 17.21
CA GLY A 90 -3.98 7.77 18.33
C GLY A 90 -4.79 7.85 19.63
N THR A 91 -6.08 8.15 19.53
CA THR A 91 -6.97 8.25 20.70
C THR A 91 -7.29 6.92 21.34
N VAL A 92 -7.43 5.85 20.56
CA VAL A 92 -7.74 4.51 21.08
C VAL A 92 -6.50 3.74 21.55
N ALA A 93 -5.32 4.12 21.06
CA ALA A 93 -4.05 3.42 21.33
C ALA A 93 -3.73 3.21 22.83
N PRO A 94 -3.99 4.14 23.77
CA PRO A 94 -3.67 3.95 25.18
C PRO A 94 -4.46 2.85 25.88
N ASN A 95 -5.67 2.56 25.36
CA ASN A 95 -6.54 1.54 25.96
C ASN A 95 -6.57 0.29 25.08
N PRO A 96 -5.88 -0.80 25.46
CA PRO A 96 -5.79 -2.01 24.64
C PRO A 96 -7.17 -2.58 24.24
N TRP A 97 -8.11 -2.62 25.17
CA TRP A 97 -9.44 -3.19 24.91
C TRP A 97 -10.22 -2.37 23.89
N VAL A 98 -10.21 -1.04 24.05
CA VAL A 98 -10.87 -0.14 23.09
C VAL A 98 -10.18 -0.24 21.73
N ALA A 99 -8.86 -0.28 21.68
CA ALA A 99 -8.11 -0.43 20.45
C ALA A 99 -8.42 -1.75 19.72
N LEU A 100 -8.51 -2.88 20.44
CA LEU A 100 -8.84 -4.19 19.88
C LEU A 100 -10.25 -4.20 19.28
N ILE A 101 -11.26 -3.76 20.06
CA ILE A 101 -12.65 -3.71 19.62
C ILE A 101 -12.77 -2.77 18.40
N PHE A 102 -12.19 -1.60 18.48
CA PHE A 102 -12.26 -0.60 17.41
C PHE A 102 -11.57 -1.09 16.14
N THR A 103 -10.38 -1.69 16.24
CA THR A 103 -9.66 -2.28 15.10
C THR A 103 -10.50 -3.34 14.40
N PHE A 104 -11.15 -4.23 15.16
CA PHE A 104 -12.03 -5.24 14.59
C PHE A 104 -13.15 -4.61 13.75
N PHE A 105 -13.87 -3.65 14.33
CA PHE A 105 -14.98 -3.00 13.63
C PHE A 105 -14.54 -2.12 12.46
N VAL A 106 -13.42 -1.43 12.57
CA VAL A 106 -12.84 -0.65 11.46
C VAL A 106 -12.53 -1.58 10.29
N CYS A 107 -11.82 -2.68 10.51
CA CYS A 107 -11.47 -3.62 9.45
C CYS A 107 -12.70 -4.30 8.85
N LEU A 108 -13.67 -4.67 9.67
CA LEU A 108 -14.94 -5.26 9.23
C LEU A 108 -15.68 -4.27 8.31
N ASN A 109 -15.90 -3.03 8.75
CA ASN A 109 -16.67 -2.04 8.00
C ASN A 109 -15.93 -1.59 6.72
N LEU A 110 -14.61 -1.39 6.79
CA LEU A 110 -13.85 -0.99 5.61
C LEU A 110 -13.82 -2.09 4.54
N SER A 111 -14.01 -3.36 4.90
CA SER A 111 -14.13 -4.45 3.92
C SER A 111 -15.35 -4.30 3.02
N PHE A 112 -16.46 -3.79 3.53
CA PHE A 112 -17.64 -3.51 2.70
C PHE A 112 -17.39 -2.41 1.66
N MET A 113 -16.44 -1.50 1.90
CA MET A 113 -16.01 -0.55 0.88
C MET A 113 -15.40 -1.23 -0.35
N SER A 114 -14.91 -2.47 -0.21
CA SER A 114 -14.36 -3.24 -1.32
C SER A 114 -15.39 -3.59 -2.39
N ALA A 115 -16.69 -3.50 -2.09
CA ALA A 115 -17.76 -3.61 -3.09
C ALA A 115 -17.73 -2.48 -4.14
N TRP A 116 -17.12 -1.35 -3.81
CA TRP A 116 -17.02 -0.23 -4.74
C TRP A 116 -15.76 -0.35 -5.60
N LYS A 117 -15.83 0.04 -6.87
CA LYS A 117 -14.70 -0.04 -7.84
C LYS A 117 -13.40 0.59 -7.32
N VAL A 118 -13.50 1.53 -6.40
CA VAL A 118 -12.40 2.29 -5.81
C VAL A 118 -12.17 1.91 -4.35
N GLY A 119 -13.14 1.21 -3.76
CA GLY A 119 -13.22 1.03 -2.31
C GLY A 119 -12.16 0.11 -1.72
N GLY A 120 -11.78 -0.96 -2.40
CA GLY A 120 -10.80 -1.91 -1.86
C GLY A 120 -9.42 -1.29 -1.58
N PRO A 121 -8.78 -0.61 -2.54
CA PRO A 121 -7.54 0.12 -2.30
C PRO A 121 -7.68 1.25 -1.28
N LEU A 122 -8.81 1.96 -1.29
CA LEU A 122 -9.09 3.02 -0.33
C LEU A 122 -9.21 2.46 1.08
N ALA A 123 -9.98 1.38 1.27
CA ALA A 123 -10.14 0.71 2.55
C ALA A 123 -8.79 0.27 3.13
N LEU A 124 -7.94 -0.35 2.32
CA LEU A 124 -6.61 -0.76 2.74
C LEU A 124 -5.76 0.44 3.18
N THR A 125 -5.78 1.54 2.42
CA THR A 125 -5.04 2.76 2.76
C THR A 125 -5.54 3.34 4.07
N LEU A 126 -6.86 3.38 4.31
CA LEU A 126 -7.44 3.87 5.57
C LEU A 126 -7.06 3.00 6.77
N VAL A 127 -7.04 1.67 6.61
CA VAL A 127 -6.52 0.77 7.66
C VAL A 127 -5.06 1.06 7.97
N MET A 128 -4.23 1.27 6.95
CA MET A 128 -2.81 1.61 7.17
C MET A 128 -2.63 2.96 7.86
N ILE A 129 -3.43 3.96 7.52
CA ILE A 129 -3.42 5.27 8.18
C ILE A 129 -3.89 5.15 9.63
N TYR A 130 -4.95 4.39 9.89
CA TYR A 130 -5.41 4.09 11.23
C TYR A 130 -4.31 3.43 12.09
N THR A 131 -3.62 2.43 11.52
CA THR A 131 -2.51 1.76 12.22
C THR A 131 -1.30 2.67 12.44
N ALA A 132 -1.09 3.67 11.57
CA ALA A 132 -0.09 4.72 11.81
C ALA A 132 -0.48 5.61 13.01
N GLY A 133 -1.76 5.91 13.16
CA GLY A 133 -2.29 6.57 14.36
C GLY A 133 -2.05 5.74 15.62
N LEU A 134 -2.32 4.43 15.61
CA LEU A 134 -2.01 3.54 16.72
C LEU A 134 -0.52 3.58 17.13
N ASN A 135 0.38 3.74 16.17
CA ASN A 135 1.82 3.82 16.41
C ASN A 135 2.25 5.07 17.20
N THR A 136 1.40 6.07 17.33
CA THR A 136 1.69 7.25 18.19
C THR A 136 1.63 6.90 19.68
N GLY A 137 0.83 5.90 20.03
CA GLY A 137 0.68 5.37 21.39
C GLY A 137 -0.09 6.27 22.36
N SER A 138 -0.40 7.51 21.98
CA SER A 138 -1.18 8.44 22.80
C SER A 138 -1.85 9.54 21.98
N PRO A 139 -2.97 10.11 22.49
CA PRO A 139 -3.66 11.24 21.85
C PRO A 139 -2.77 12.47 21.70
N ASP A 140 -1.96 12.76 22.71
CA ASP A 140 -1.07 13.94 22.71
C ASP A 140 -0.01 13.84 21.61
N LYS A 141 0.59 12.68 21.44
CA LYS A 141 1.55 12.44 20.34
C LYS A 141 0.85 12.43 18.98
N ALA A 142 -0.38 11.92 18.91
CA ALA A 142 -1.15 11.96 17.68
C ALA A 142 -1.48 13.40 17.29
N SER A 143 -1.94 14.21 18.21
CA SER A 143 -2.23 15.64 17.98
C SER A 143 -0.98 16.44 17.64
N ALA A 144 0.12 16.23 18.34
CA ALA A 144 1.40 16.89 18.06
C ALA A 144 1.92 16.58 16.64
N ASN A 145 1.76 15.34 16.19
CA ASN A 145 2.16 14.91 14.83
C ASN A 145 1.10 15.20 13.76
N PHE A 146 -0.10 15.58 14.13
CA PHE A 146 -1.23 15.73 13.22
C PHE A 146 -0.97 16.73 12.10
N LEU A 147 -0.47 17.91 12.43
CA LEU A 147 -0.18 18.96 11.44
C LEU A 147 0.90 18.50 10.45
N VAL A 148 1.93 17.81 10.95
CA VAL A 148 3.00 17.27 10.11
C VAL A 148 2.46 16.18 9.20
N PHE A 149 1.62 15.29 9.73
CA PHE A 149 0.97 14.24 8.95
C PHE A 149 0.01 14.82 7.90
N ALA A 150 -0.81 15.80 8.29
CA ALA A 150 -1.71 16.51 7.39
C ALA A 150 -0.96 17.25 6.27
N PHE A 151 0.15 17.90 6.62
CA PHE A 151 1.00 18.57 5.63
C PHE A 151 1.54 17.61 4.58
N VAL A 152 2.15 16.49 5.00
CA VAL A 152 2.74 15.54 4.02
C VAL A 152 1.67 14.83 3.21
N MET A 153 0.52 14.52 3.81
CA MET A 153 -0.63 13.96 3.08
C MET A 153 -1.16 14.96 2.04
N GLY A 154 -1.31 16.24 2.43
CA GLY A 154 -1.72 17.33 1.53
C GLY A 154 -0.71 17.56 0.41
N TRP A 155 0.59 17.58 0.72
CA TRP A 155 1.67 17.65 -0.27
C TRP A 155 1.55 16.52 -1.28
N SER A 156 1.45 15.28 -0.81
CA SER A 156 1.36 14.10 -1.66
C SER A 156 0.08 14.09 -2.50
N ALA A 157 -1.03 14.62 -1.96
CA ALA A 157 -2.26 14.83 -2.70
C ALA A 157 -2.07 15.84 -3.84
N LEU A 158 -1.48 17.00 -3.56
CA LEU A 158 -1.19 18.02 -4.56
C LEU A 158 -0.28 17.49 -5.67
N ILE A 159 0.79 16.80 -5.32
CA ILE A 159 1.67 16.16 -6.30
C ILE A 159 0.90 15.18 -7.18
N SER A 160 0.01 14.38 -6.61
CA SER A 160 -0.80 13.40 -7.35
C SER A 160 -1.84 14.03 -8.28
N LEU A 161 -2.20 15.29 -8.09
CA LEU A 161 -3.09 16.03 -8.98
C LEU A 161 -2.40 16.48 -10.29
N LEU A 162 -1.08 16.50 -10.34
CA LEU A 162 -0.36 16.94 -11.52
C LEU A 162 -0.70 16.06 -12.74
N PRO A 163 -0.98 16.66 -13.91
CA PRO A 163 -1.55 15.95 -15.06
C PRO A 163 -0.57 15.03 -15.78
N PHE A 164 0.73 15.21 -15.58
CA PHE A 164 1.78 14.45 -16.28
C PHE A 164 2.02 13.04 -15.70
N TRP A 165 1.43 12.70 -14.55
CA TRP A 165 1.54 11.34 -14.02
C TRP A 165 0.72 10.35 -14.84
N THR A 166 1.35 9.23 -15.18
CA THR A 166 0.63 8.13 -15.86
C THR A 166 -0.47 7.59 -14.95
N PRO A 167 -1.70 7.41 -15.51
CA PRO A 167 -2.79 6.85 -14.73
C PRO A 167 -2.49 5.40 -14.34
N VAL A 168 -2.67 5.08 -13.07
CA VAL A 168 -2.61 3.71 -12.55
C VAL A 168 -4.04 3.21 -12.40
N PRO A 169 -4.45 2.21 -13.18
CA PRO A 169 -5.81 1.67 -13.07
C PRO A 169 -5.97 0.99 -11.70
N PRO A 170 -7.16 1.06 -11.10
CA PRO A 170 -7.47 0.29 -9.91
C PRO A 170 -7.29 -1.22 -10.21
N PRO A 171 -6.93 -2.03 -9.22
CA PRO A 171 -6.93 -3.46 -9.37
C PRO A 171 -8.33 -3.94 -9.80
N PRO A 172 -8.41 -5.03 -10.59
CA PRO A 172 -9.70 -5.57 -11.02
C PRO A 172 -10.52 -5.91 -9.78
N VAL A 173 -11.73 -5.37 -9.73
CA VAL A 173 -12.72 -5.70 -8.71
C VAL A 173 -13.53 -6.86 -9.23
N ASN A 174 -13.76 -7.85 -8.40
CA ASN A 174 -14.72 -8.89 -8.69
C ASN A 174 -16.13 -8.30 -8.46
N GLU A 175 -16.76 -7.81 -9.52
CA GLU A 175 -18.05 -7.11 -9.45
C GLU A 175 -19.21 -8.01 -8.94
N ASN A 176 -18.98 -9.32 -8.86
CA ASN A 176 -19.97 -10.32 -8.46
C ASN A 176 -19.78 -10.81 -7.00
N GLN A 177 -19.05 -10.07 -6.16
CA GLN A 177 -18.91 -10.45 -4.76
C GLN A 177 -20.25 -10.31 -4.04
N SER A 178 -20.70 -11.39 -3.42
CA SER A 178 -21.88 -11.37 -2.56
C SER A 178 -21.58 -10.64 -1.25
N THR A 179 -22.61 -10.12 -0.61
CA THR A 179 -22.50 -9.48 0.73
C THR A 179 -21.89 -10.43 1.75
N GLY A 180 -22.18 -11.74 1.64
CA GLY A 180 -21.60 -12.77 2.50
C GLY A 180 -20.10 -12.90 2.33
N GLU A 181 -19.60 -12.87 1.09
CA GLU A 181 -18.16 -12.92 0.79
C GLU A 181 -17.42 -11.69 1.31
N LEU A 182 -18.03 -10.51 1.21
CA LEU A 182 -17.48 -9.29 1.78
C LEU A 182 -17.42 -9.33 3.30
N ALA A 183 -18.47 -9.86 3.94
CA ALA A 183 -18.50 -10.05 5.39
C ALA A 183 -17.45 -11.06 5.85
N GLU A 184 -17.28 -12.17 5.13
CA GLU A 184 -16.24 -13.17 5.41
C GLU A 184 -14.83 -12.56 5.28
N GLN A 185 -14.56 -11.80 4.22
CA GLN A 185 -13.30 -11.08 4.06
C GLN A 185 -13.07 -10.10 5.21
N GLY A 186 -14.10 -9.33 5.59
CA GLY A 186 -14.08 -8.40 6.69
C GLY A 186 -13.79 -9.07 8.03
N LEU A 187 -14.43 -10.21 8.27
CA LEU A 187 -14.22 -11.00 9.47
C LEU A 187 -12.78 -11.55 9.54
N ARG A 188 -12.27 -12.13 8.45
CA ARG A 188 -10.88 -12.61 8.36
C ARG A 188 -9.88 -11.48 8.59
N MET A 189 -10.11 -10.31 7.98
CA MET A 189 -9.26 -9.15 8.15
C MET A 189 -9.38 -8.58 9.56
N GLY A 190 -10.60 -8.47 10.11
CA GLY A 190 -10.86 -7.99 11.46
C GLY A 190 -10.21 -8.87 12.53
N ILE A 191 -10.42 -10.19 12.48
CA ILE A 191 -9.80 -11.13 13.41
C ILE A 191 -8.28 -11.09 13.30
N GLY A 192 -7.74 -11.18 12.08
CA GLY A 192 -6.30 -11.22 11.86
C GLY A 192 -5.58 -9.96 12.35
N THR A 193 -6.12 -8.77 12.04
CA THR A 193 -5.55 -7.49 12.47
C THR A 193 -5.68 -7.28 13.97
N THR A 194 -6.81 -7.70 14.57
CA THR A 194 -7.03 -7.62 16.02
C THR A 194 -6.10 -8.53 16.79
N LEU A 195 -5.93 -9.79 16.33
CA LEU A 195 -4.96 -10.71 16.93
C LEU A 195 -3.52 -10.18 16.83
N ALA A 196 -3.14 -9.63 15.67
CA ALA A 196 -1.82 -9.02 15.51
C ALA A 196 -1.63 -7.83 16.44
N LEU A 197 -2.67 -7.01 16.66
CA LEU A 197 -2.63 -5.91 17.62
C LEU A 197 -2.53 -6.41 19.05
N ALA A 198 -3.30 -7.45 19.44
CA ALA A 198 -3.22 -8.06 20.75
C ALA A 198 -1.82 -8.59 21.05
N ILE A 199 -1.20 -9.30 20.09
CA ILE A 199 0.19 -9.76 20.20
C ILE A 199 1.13 -8.58 20.38
N SER A 200 0.93 -7.47 19.64
CA SER A 200 1.76 -6.27 19.76
C SER A 200 1.71 -5.64 21.15
N TYR A 201 0.53 -5.60 21.78
CA TYR A 201 0.38 -5.14 23.17
C TYR A 201 1.02 -6.09 24.17
N LEU A 202 0.76 -7.39 24.04
CA LEU A 202 1.32 -8.40 24.95
C LEU A 202 2.85 -8.47 24.87
N ALA A 203 3.41 -8.32 23.67
CA ALA A 203 4.85 -8.34 23.46
C ALA A 203 5.53 -6.99 23.79
N GLY A 204 4.77 -5.97 24.14
CA GLY A 204 5.31 -4.64 24.48
C GLY A 204 5.98 -3.93 23.31
N PHE A 205 5.49 -4.12 22.08
CA PHE A 205 6.09 -3.48 20.90
C PHE A 205 5.99 -1.95 21.00
N ALA A 206 7.10 -1.25 20.79
CA ALA A 206 7.13 0.22 20.76
C ALA A 206 6.23 0.83 19.67
N LYS A 207 5.93 0.06 18.62
CA LYS A 207 5.09 0.45 17.49
C LYS A 207 4.02 -0.61 17.27
N ILE A 208 2.93 -0.52 18.03
CA ILE A 208 1.86 -1.52 18.09
C ILE A 208 1.08 -1.68 16.77
N GLY A 209 1.00 -0.65 15.93
CA GLY A 209 0.29 -0.67 14.65
C GLY A 209 1.03 -1.36 13.49
N TRP A 210 2.31 -1.75 13.66
CA TRP A 210 3.07 -2.38 12.57
C TRP A 210 2.56 -3.77 12.20
N ALA A 211 2.30 -4.62 13.20
CA ALA A 211 1.81 -5.98 12.95
C ALA A 211 0.39 -5.98 12.33
N PRO A 212 -0.61 -5.22 12.86
CA PRO A 212 -1.90 -5.06 12.19
C PRO A 212 -1.80 -4.55 10.75
N SER A 213 -0.94 -3.57 10.49
CA SER A 213 -0.68 -3.06 9.14
C SER A 213 -0.16 -4.15 8.22
N ALA A 214 0.76 -5.00 8.70
CA ALA A 214 1.28 -6.13 7.93
C ALA A 214 0.17 -7.12 7.55
N VAL A 215 -0.70 -7.49 8.49
CA VAL A 215 -1.83 -8.40 8.26
C VAL A 215 -2.81 -7.79 7.26
N GLY A 216 -3.21 -6.53 7.42
CA GLY A 216 -4.10 -5.83 6.50
C GLY A 216 -3.60 -5.84 5.05
N ASN A 217 -2.28 -5.79 4.85
CA ASN A 217 -1.67 -5.86 3.52
C ASN A 217 -1.65 -7.28 2.91
N VAL A 218 -1.73 -8.33 3.73
CA VAL A 218 -1.63 -9.73 3.29
C VAL A 218 -3.00 -10.31 2.98
N VAL A 219 -3.98 -10.05 3.84
CA VAL A 219 -5.32 -10.64 3.73
C VAL A 219 -6.01 -10.19 2.44
N ARG A 220 -6.47 -11.15 1.66
CA ARG A 220 -7.21 -10.96 0.41
C ARG A 220 -8.34 -11.98 0.38
N TYR A 221 -9.33 -11.74 -0.49
CA TYR A 221 -10.43 -12.65 -0.71
C TYR A 221 -9.95 -14.04 -1.16
N ASP A 222 -9.03 -14.09 -2.13
CA ASP A 222 -8.44 -15.34 -2.60
C ASP A 222 -7.40 -15.87 -1.60
N GLU A 223 -7.67 -17.04 -1.02
CA GLU A 223 -6.82 -17.70 -0.03
C GLU A 223 -5.43 -18.04 -0.60
N LYS A 224 -5.38 -18.57 -1.83
CA LYS A 224 -4.10 -18.90 -2.48
C LYS A 224 -3.24 -17.65 -2.68
N LEU A 225 -3.89 -16.54 -3.06
CA LEU A 225 -3.22 -15.26 -3.23
C LEU A 225 -2.76 -14.69 -1.88
N SER A 226 -3.59 -14.82 -0.83
CA SER A 226 -3.26 -14.42 0.54
C SER A 226 -2.05 -15.20 1.07
N ARG A 227 -2.01 -16.51 0.91
CA ARG A 227 -0.89 -17.36 1.34
C ARG A 227 0.40 -17.02 0.59
N LYS A 228 0.33 -16.83 -0.72
CA LYS A 228 1.50 -16.43 -1.53
C LYS A 228 2.05 -15.05 -1.09
N ARG A 229 1.16 -14.10 -0.80
CA ARG A 229 1.54 -12.77 -0.29
C ARG A 229 2.10 -12.83 1.12
N ALA A 230 1.56 -13.70 2.00
CA ALA A 230 2.06 -13.89 3.35
C ALA A 230 3.52 -14.35 3.30
N TRP A 231 3.84 -15.36 2.52
CA TRP A 231 5.22 -15.84 2.35
C TRP A 231 6.14 -14.78 1.74
N ALA A 232 5.71 -14.11 0.67
CA ALA A 232 6.49 -13.05 0.06
C ALA A 232 6.78 -11.92 1.05
N ARG A 233 5.79 -11.56 1.89
CA ARG A 233 5.96 -10.51 2.89
C ARG A 233 6.83 -10.98 4.06
N PHE A 234 6.69 -12.21 4.51
CA PHE A 234 7.53 -12.79 5.57
C PHE A 234 9.00 -12.73 5.17
N PHE A 235 9.35 -13.31 4.03
CA PHE A 235 10.74 -13.32 3.55
C PHE A 235 11.23 -11.91 3.19
N GLY A 236 10.38 -11.08 2.59
CA GLY A 236 10.71 -9.69 2.29
C GLY A 236 10.97 -8.86 3.54
N THR A 237 10.18 -9.05 4.60
CA THR A 237 10.36 -8.34 5.87
C THR A 237 11.61 -8.86 6.60
N LEU A 238 11.82 -10.17 6.64
CA LEU A 238 13.01 -10.77 7.27
C LEU A 238 14.29 -10.32 6.55
N GLY A 239 14.31 -10.40 5.23
CA GLY A 239 15.45 -9.94 4.42
C GLY A 239 15.67 -8.42 4.56
N GLY A 240 14.59 -7.63 4.49
CA GLY A 240 14.65 -6.19 4.69
C GLY A 240 15.13 -5.78 6.08
N ALA A 241 14.68 -6.48 7.12
CA ALA A 241 15.13 -6.24 8.50
C ALA A 241 16.63 -6.59 8.67
N ALA A 242 17.07 -7.72 8.10
CA ALA A 242 18.48 -8.10 8.13
C ALA A 242 19.35 -7.07 7.39
N MET A 243 18.93 -6.62 6.20
CA MET A 243 19.63 -5.58 5.45
C MET A 243 19.67 -4.25 6.20
N ALA A 244 18.54 -3.84 6.81
CA ALA A 244 18.46 -2.61 7.59
C ALA A 244 19.36 -2.68 8.83
N ALA A 245 19.34 -3.80 9.56
CA ALA A 245 20.21 -4.01 10.72
C ALA A 245 21.69 -3.95 10.34
N THR A 246 22.06 -4.61 9.24
CA THR A 246 23.43 -4.56 8.72
C THR A 246 23.81 -3.14 8.31
N ALA A 247 22.95 -2.42 7.57
CA ALA A 247 23.20 -1.06 7.17
C ALA A 247 23.39 -0.12 8.38
N LEU A 248 22.52 -0.22 9.39
CA LEU A 248 22.59 0.61 10.60
C LEU A 248 23.81 0.29 11.48
N ALA A 249 24.36 -0.91 11.38
CA ALA A 249 25.63 -1.25 12.06
C ALA A 249 26.85 -0.50 11.50
N PHE A 250 26.78 -0.08 10.22
CA PHE A 250 27.88 0.62 9.52
C PHE A 250 27.58 2.09 9.25
N ILE A 251 26.31 2.50 9.25
CA ILE A 251 25.85 3.83 8.86
C ILE A 251 25.16 4.48 10.05
N THR A 252 25.84 5.44 10.66
CA THR A 252 25.34 6.21 11.83
C THR A 252 24.75 7.56 11.41
N ASP A 253 25.06 8.03 10.18
CA ASP A 253 24.59 9.33 9.69
C ASP A 253 23.10 9.25 9.27
N PRO A 254 22.21 10.06 9.88
CA PRO A 254 20.77 10.06 9.57
C PRO A 254 20.48 10.40 8.11
N THR A 255 21.27 11.25 7.47
CA THR A 255 21.08 11.67 6.07
C THR A 255 21.27 10.49 5.13
N THR A 256 22.31 9.70 5.37
CA THR A 256 22.58 8.48 4.58
C THR A 256 21.48 7.44 4.76
N VAL A 257 20.96 7.25 5.98
CA VAL A 257 19.83 6.34 6.24
C VAL A 257 18.58 6.76 5.45
N VAL A 258 18.27 8.05 5.43
CA VAL A 258 17.10 8.57 4.68
C VAL A 258 17.29 8.43 3.18
N LEU A 259 18.48 8.67 2.65
CA LEU A 259 18.80 8.46 1.23
C LEU A 259 18.60 7.00 0.83
N ILE A 260 19.08 6.07 1.64
CA ILE A 260 18.87 4.63 1.42
C ILE A 260 17.37 4.30 1.47
N ALA A 261 16.64 4.82 2.44
CA ALA A 261 15.18 4.62 2.53
C ALA A 261 14.45 5.17 1.30
N ALA A 262 14.87 6.33 0.77
CA ALA A 262 14.34 6.92 -0.46
C ALA A 262 14.61 6.02 -1.68
N VAL A 263 15.82 5.46 -1.81
CA VAL A 263 16.15 4.50 -2.87
C VAL A 263 15.26 3.26 -2.78
N PHE A 264 15.06 2.69 -1.59
CA PHE A 264 14.15 1.55 -1.40
C PHE A 264 12.70 1.90 -1.71
N ALA A 265 12.23 3.10 -1.38
CA ALA A 265 10.88 3.54 -1.74
C ALA A 265 10.69 3.65 -3.27
N VAL A 266 11.69 4.17 -3.97
CA VAL A 266 11.71 4.22 -5.45
C VAL A 266 11.71 2.81 -6.04
N LEU A 267 12.56 1.92 -5.54
CA LEU A 267 12.59 0.52 -5.97
C LEU A 267 11.25 -0.16 -5.70
N ASN A 268 10.63 0.05 -4.54
CA ASN A 268 9.30 -0.46 -4.25
C ASN A 268 8.25 0.06 -5.25
N GLY A 269 8.28 1.33 -5.60
CA GLY A 269 7.42 1.92 -6.65
C GLY A 269 7.63 1.26 -8.02
N LEU A 270 8.88 1.02 -8.40
CA LEU A 270 9.24 0.36 -9.66
C LEU A 270 8.77 -1.10 -9.73
N PHE A 271 8.84 -1.85 -8.64
CA PHE A 271 8.59 -3.29 -8.63
C PHE A 271 7.17 -3.68 -8.20
N ASN A 272 6.52 -2.90 -7.36
CA ASN A 272 5.23 -3.28 -6.76
C ASN A 272 4.11 -3.46 -7.80
N LEU A 273 4.09 -2.64 -8.84
CA LEU A 273 3.09 -2.68 -9.90
C LEU A 273 3.40 -3.72 -10.99
N THR A 274 4.66 -4.11 -11.16
CA THR A 274 5.03 -5.16 -12.13
C THR A 274 4.54 -6.53 -11.70
N LEU A 275 4.49 -6.80 -10.40
CA LEU A 275 3.92 -8.04 -9.86
C LEU A 275 2.40 -8.11 -10.03
N LEU A 276 1.70 -6.97 -9.91
CA LEU A 276 0.25 -6.86 -10.13
C LEU A 276 -0.13 -6.96 -11.62
N GLY A 277 0.72 -6.46 -12.52
CA GLY A 277 0.50 -6.51 -13.97
C GLY A 277 0.64 -7.92 -14.57
N ARG A 278 1.45 -8.80 -13.98
CA ARG A 278 1.66 -10.17 -14.47
C ARG A 278 0.48 -11.12 -14.27
N CYS A 279 -0.46 -10.83 -13.39
CA CYS A 279 -1.65 -11.67 -13.22
C CYS A 279 -2.65 -11.55 -14.39
N ARG A 280 -2.42 -10.66 -15.36
CA ARG A 280 -3.37 -10.39 -16.46
C ARG A 280 -3.28 -11.32 -17.65
N CYS A 281 -2.24 -12.13 -17.82
CA CYS A 281 -2.02 -12.90 -19.06
C CYS A 281 -1.62 -14.36 -18.89
N SER A 282 -1.76 -14.98 -17.71
CA SER A 282 -1.29 -16.36 -17.52
C SER A 282 -2.36 -17.45 -17.66
N THR A 283 -3.59 -17.10 -18.00
CA THR A 283 -4.59 -18.09 -18.43
C THR A 283 -4.99 -17.81 -19.87
N PRO A 284 -4.58 -18.66 -20.84
CA PRO A 284 -5.13 -18.65 -22.18
C PRO A 284 -6.53 -19.27 -22.13
N GLY A 285 -7.51 -18.51 -21.64
CA GLY A 285 -8.92 -18.86 -21.79
C GLY A 285 -9.50 -18.10 -22.98
N PRO A 286 -10.47 -18.66 -23.71
CA PRO A 286 -11.02 -18.09 -24.93
C PRO A 286 -11.81 -16.76 -24.74
N SER A 287 -11.81 -16.18 -23.54
CA SER A 287 -12.51 -14.94 -23.20
C SER A 287 -11.58 -13.74 -22.93
N CYS A 288 -10.28 -13.81 -23.23
CA CYS A 288 -9.43 -12.62 -23.27
C CYS A 288 -9.74 -11.77 -24.51
N CYS A 289 -10.85 -11.04 -24.50
CA CYS A 289 -11.12 -9.97 -25.45
C CYS A 289 -10.09 -8.84 -25.18
N CYS A 290 -8.93 -8.98 -25.84
CA CYS A 290 -8.04 -7.85 -26.09
C CYS A 290 -8.81 -6.90 -27.02
N THR A 291 -9.51 -5.90 -26.48
CA THR A 291 -10.00 -4.79 -27.29
C THR A 291 -8.81 -4.01 -27.82
N ARG A 292 -8.17 -4.59 -28.83
CA ARG A 292 -7.36 -3.87 -29.80
C ARG A 292 -8.31 -2.88 -30.47
N ARG A 293 -8.34 -1.64 -30.03
CA ARG A 293 -8.90 -0.53 -30.80
C ARG A 293 -8.05 -0.40 -32.06
N THR A 294 -8.38 -1.20 -33.06
CA THR A 294 -8.03 -0.86 -34.44
C THR A 294 -8.97 0.27 -34.84
N THR A 295 -8.41 1.44 -35.01
CA THR A 295 -8.99 2.51 -35.81
C THR A 295 -9.10 1.97 -37.25
N SER A 296 -10.26 1.47 -37.64
CA SER A 296 -10.63 1.25 -39.03
C SER A 296 -12.14 1.35 -39.15
N ARG A 297 -12.54 2.27 -40.02
CA ARG A 297 -13.85 2.65 -40.50
C ARG A 297 -14.91 1.54 -40.57
N PRO A 298 -16.17 1.88 -40.37
CA PRO A 298 -17.26 0.93 -40.60
C PRO A 298 -17.45 0.77 -42.12
N ALA A 299 -17.14 -0.40 -42.64
CA ALA A 299 -17.66 -0.85 -43.91
C ALA A 299 -19.02 -1.50 -43.65
N ALA A 300 -20.04 -0.95 -44.21
CA ALA A 300 -21.37 -1.51 -44.33
C ALA A 300 -21.30 -2.94 -44.88
N ARG A 301 -21.86 -3.91 -44.15
CA ARG A 301 -22.40 -5.14 -44.75
C ARG A 301 -23.73 -5.49 -44.10
N THR A 302 -24.73 -5.34 -44.91
CA THR A 302 -26.00 -6.02 -44.88
C THR A 302 -25.83 -7.53 -44.72
N CYS A 303 -26.50 -8.12 -43.76
CA CYS A 303 -27.34 -9.30 -43.82
C CYS A 303 -28.11 -9.40 -42.52
#